data_93f5496c8b1d87ea671bb8b15c31bf84
#
_entry.id   93f5496c8b1d87ea671bb8b15c31bf84
#
_cell.length_a   1.000
_cell.length_b   1.000
_cell.length_c   1.000
_cell.angle_alpha   90.00
_cell.angle_beta   90.00
_cell.angle_gamma   90.00
#
_symmetry.space_group_name_H-M   'P 1'
#
loop_
_entity.id
_entity.type
_entity.pdbx_description
1 polymer ?
#
loop_
_entity_poly.entity_id
_entity_poly.type
_entity_poly.pdbx_seq_one_letter_code
_entity_poly.pdbx_strand_id
1 'polypeptide(L)'
;MMKKKRARRASLAYRVNILIFVITFIVSLLMVVICDSDYRKAVLVPYTRKLAALEVHPEEFTPYTEHFMKFFGTEELQNAKASLDTENDYFIDWLDKQPSFTADDAEFGRSSLFLDWISADLALEEIMLSIDLDEACLEVQKNQTVYRISHETKETGHYTANDEFGLEKVFLDQPAEKYTSPILDKIGDEYKLLRCVQIPCEGGAGRLWMAYNMTEHALQHGSFLMRSILYMIVLAVGASTISVLLMKRYVTEPVRMLAQAATDFVPEEDGSYSPDKISKVAIPSENEIGDLSREIRSMQERIVDNTENLTRMTAEKERIHTELSMATRIQESMLPSIFPAYPDRTEFDLFASMTPAKEVGGDFYDFFLIDRDHLALVMADVSGKGVPGALFMMVSKAILKNNAMVGKSVGEILAMTNDLVCANNKMEMFVTVWFGILEISTGKIIAANAGHEYPALTQNGVYTLLKDKHSFIIGGMEGTRYAEYEIRLKPGDRLFLYTDGVPEAVDAKNNMFGTDRMLGALNAEPDASLERTLENVRNAVDGFVSGAERFDDMTMLCLEYKGPKN
;
A
#
# COMPACT_ATOMS: atom_id res chain seq x y z
N MET A 1 17.96 14.61 9.65
CA MET A 1 18.05 13.19 10.06
C MET A 1 17.82 12.19 8.92
N MET A 2 17.25 12.59 7.78
CA MET A 2 17.01 11.71 6.60
C MET A 2 18.24 11.41 5.72
N LYS A 3 19.28 12.21 5.72
CA LYS A 3 20.49 11.98 4.89
C LYS A 3 21.41 10.85 5.37
N LYS A 4 21.36 10.43 6.65
CA LYS A 4 22.24 9.38 7.21
C LYS A 4 21.73 7.94 7.01
N LYS A 5 20.45 7.72 6.60
CA LYS A 5 19.92 6.37 6.33
C LYS A 5 20.15 5.86 4.89
N ARG A 6 20.59 6.73 3.97
CA ARG A 6 20.87 6.32 2.57
C ARG A 6 22.20 5.58 2.36
N ALA A 7 23.12 5.60 3.34
CA ALA A 7 24.47 5.03 3.18
C ALA A 7 24.59 3.52 3.50
N ARG A 8 23.53 2.81 3.88
CA ARG A 8 23.62 1.41 4.34
C ARG A 8 22.80 0.36 3.56
N ARG A 9 22.17 0.71 2.47
CA ARG A 9 21.65 -0.30 1.56
C ARG A 9 22.58 -0.37 0.35
N ALA A 10 23.54 -1.32 0.42
CA ALA A 10 24.26 -1.71 -0.79
C ALA A 10 23.22 -1.94 -1.89
N SER A 11 23.37 -1.24 -3.02
CA SER A 11 22.41 -1.31 -4.12
C SER A 11 22.23 -2.78 -4.52
N LEU A 12 21.04 -3.15 -4.99
CA LEU A 12 20.77 -4.49 -5.51
C LEU A 12 21.87 -4.91 -6.50
N ALA A 13 22.32 -3.97 -7.33
CA ALA A 13 23.43 -4.13 -8.26
C ALA A 13 24.73 -4.57 -7.56
N TYR A 14 25.07 -3.99 -6.42
CA TYR A 14 26.26 -4.38 -5.66
C TYR A 14 26.15 -5.80 -5.11
N ARG A 15 24.98 -6.19 -4.59
CA ARG A 15 24.74 -7.56 -4.09
C ARG A 15 24.80 -8.61 -5.19
N VAL A 16 24.20 -8.32 -6.35
CA VAL A 16 24.24 -9.21 -7.51
C VAL A 16 25.66 -9.33 -8.05
N ASN A 17 26.43 -8.26 -8.10
CA ASN A 17 27.84 -8.29 -8.51
C ASN A 17 28.70 -9.10 -7.55
N ILE A 18 28.49 -8.99 -6.24
CA ILE A 18 29.18 -9.85 -5.26
C ILE A 18 28.82 -11.32 -5.51
N LEU A 19 27.55 -11.63 -5.73
CA LEU A 19 27.10 -12.99 -6.00
C LEU A 19 27.75 -13.55 -7.28
N ILE A 20 27.77 -12.79 -8.36
CA ILE A 20 28.43 -13.17 -9.62
C ILE A 20 29.93 -13.37 -9.39
N PHE A 21 30.58 -12.46 -8.66
CA PHE A 21 31.99 -12.58 -8.30
C PHE A 21 32.25 -13.87 -7.51
N VAL A 22 31.44 -14.15 -6.50
CA VAL A 22 31.57 -15.37 -5.66
C VAL A 22 31.37 -16.63 -6.50
N ILE A 23 30.33 -16.65 -7.35
CA ILE A 23 30.08 -17.81 -8.23
C ILE A 23 31.25 -17.99 -9.22
N THR A 24 31.70 -16.92 -9.85
CA THR A 24 32.84 -16.96 -10.79
C THR A 24 34.10 -17.42 -10.09
N PHE A 25 34.33 -16.96 -8.86
CA PHE A 25 35.46 -17.36 -8.04
C PHE A 25 35.40 -18.86 -7.68
N ILE A 26 34.23 -19.36 -7.24
CA ILE A 26 34.02 -20.77 -6.92
C ILE A 26 34.25 -21.66 -8.16
N VAL A 27 33.65 -21.27 -9.30
CA VAL A 27 33.81 -22.03 -10.57
C VAL A 27 35.28 -22.01 -11.00
N SER A 28 35.96 -20.87 -10.89
CA SER A 28 37.39 -20.78 -11.22
C SER A 28 38.24 -21.59 -10.25
N LEU A 29 37.91 -21.62 -8.97
CA LEU A 29 38.59 -22.44 -7.97
C LEU A 29 38.40 -23.94 -8.28
N LEU A 30 37.19 -24.34 -8.64
CA LEU A 30 36.90 -25.71 -9.06
C LEU A 30 37.71 -26.11 -10.29
N MET A 31 37.81 -25.20 -11.27
CA MET A 31 38.68 -25.41 -12.46
C MET A 31 40.14 -25.61 -12.10
N VAL A 32 40.66 -24.79 -11.14
CA VAL A 32 42.05 -24.96 -10.65
C VAL A 32 42.25 -26.31 -10.01
N VAL A 33 41.29 -26.77 -9.17
CA VAL A 33 41.32 -28.08 -8.53
C VAL A 33 41.29 -29.20 -9.56
N ILE A 34 40.44 -29.10 -10.58
CA ILE A 34 40.37 -30.07 -11.66
C ILE A 34 41.68 -30.11 -12.45
N CYS A 35 42.20 -28.95 -12.85
CA CYS A 35 43.48 -28.83 -13.57
C CYS A 35 44.64 -29.32 -12.73
N ASP A 36 44.65 -29.08 -11.41
CA ASP A 36 45.63 -29.62 -10.48
C ASP A 36 45.55 -31.16 -10.44
N SER A 37 44.35 -31.72 -10.32
CA SER A 37 44.11 -33.16 -10.35
C SER A 37 44.60 -33.79 -11.65
N ASP A 38 44.29 -33.16 -12.80
CA ASP A 38 44.70 -33.66 -14.12
C ASP A 38 46.22 -33.50 -14.33
N TYR A 39 46.84 -32.44 -13.85
CA TYR A 39 48.29 -32.25 -13.85
C TYR A 39 48.97 -33.33 -13.02
N ARG A 40 48.50 -33.60 -11.78
CA ARG A 40 49.01 -34.64 -10.92
C ARG A 40 48.92 -36.01 -11.59
N LYS A 41 47.78 -36.31 -12.23
CA LYS A 41 47.62 -37.53 -13.02
C LYS A 41 48.61 -37.62 -14.19
N ALA A 42 48.82 -36.51 -14.90
CA ALA A 42 49.75 -36.48 -16.02
C ALA A 42 51.21 -36.66 -15.59
N VAL A 43 51.59 -36.04 -14.47
CA VAL A 43 52.94 -36.17 -13.90
C VAL A 43 53.17 -37.53 -13.27
N LEU A 44 52.10 -38.12 -12.68
CA LEU A 44 52.18 -39.46 -12.06
C LEU A 44 52.00 -40.60 -13.08
N VAL A 45 51.62 -40.33 -14.33
CA VAL A 45 51.41 -41.36 -15.38
C VAL A 45 52.64 -42.25 -15.61
N PRO A 46 53.89 -41.77 -15.60
CA PRO A 46 55.06 -42.66 -15.68
C PRO A 46 55.13 -43.65 -14.53
N TYR A 47 54.73 -43.19 -13.35
CA TYR A 47 54.68 -44.06 -12.15
C TYR A 47 53.45 -44.96 -12.17
N THR A 48 52.30 -44.49 -12.67
CA THR A 48 51.10 -45.31 -12.85
C THR A 48 51.27 -46.41 -13.91
N ARG A 49 52.10 -46.23 -14.94
CA ARG A 49 52.44 -47.33 -15.88
C ARG A 49 53.26 -48.40 -15.23
N LYS A 50 54.18 -48.05 -14.38
CA LYS A 50 54.94 -49.06 -13.56
C LYS A 50 53.99 -49.67 -12.50
N LEU A 51 53.04 -48.87 -11.98
CA LEU A 51 51.99 -49.31 -11.08
C LEU A 51 50.96 -50.27 -11.76
N ALA A 52 50.60 -50.02 -13.01
CA ALA A 52 49.65 -50.86 -13.75
C ALA A 52 50.21 -52.24 -14.10
N ALA A 53 51.51 -52.44 -13.99
CA ALA A 53 52.12 -53.73 -14.10
C ALA A 53 52.00 -54.60 -12.80
N LEU A 54 51.56 -53.96 -11.73
CA LEU A 54 51.18 -54.66 -10.49
C LEU A 54 49.64 -54.65 -10.45
N GLU A 55 49.03 -55.82 -10.25
CA GLU A 55 47.58 -55.97 -10.17
C GLU A 55 47.01 -55.05 -9.08
N VAL A 56 46.72 -53.78 -9.46
CA VAL A 56 45.96 -52.87 -8.63
C VAL A 56 44.51 -52.93 -9.11
N HIS A 57 43.64 -53.48 -8.31
CA HIS A 57 42.20 -53.47 -8.57
C HIS A 57 41.62 -52.06 -8.50
N PRO A 58 41.08 -51.55 -9.61
CA PRO A 58 40.52 -50.20 -9.63
C PRO A 58 39.34 -50.01 -8.66
N GLU A 59 38.78 -51.13 -8.19
CA GLU A 59 37.59 -51.14 -7.31
C GLU A 59 37.88 -50.61 -5.90
N GLU A 60 39.13 -50.54 -5.49
CA GLU A 60 39.51 -49.96 -4.19
C GLU A 60 39.42 -48.42 -4.16
N PHE A 61 39.37 -47.78 -5.32
CA PHE A 61 39.25 -46.32 -5.45
C PHE A 61 37.81 -45.84 -5.65
N THR A 62 36.89 -46.74 -5.90
CA THR A 62 35.47 -46.43 -6.13
C THR A 62 34.78 -45.76 -4.93
N PRO A 63 35.05 -46.12 -3.66
CA PRO A 63 34.40 -45.47 -2.51
C PRO A 63 34.68 -43.99 -2.38
N TYR A 64 35.84 -43.53 -2.81
CA TYR A 64 36.27 -42.13 -2.70
C TYR A 64 35.60 -41.24 -3.77
N THR A 65 35.46 -41.79 -4.97
CA THR A 65 34.74 -41.09 -6.05
C THR A 65 33.24 -41.04 -5.79
N GLU A 66 32.64 -42.07 -5.22
CA GLU A 66 31.23 -42.06 -4.83
C GLU A 66 30.94 -41.12 -3.66
N HIS A 67 31.87 -40.97 -2.73
CA HIS A 67 31.70 -40.01 -1.63
C HIS A 67 31.73 -38.57 -2.13
N PHE A 68 32.59 -38.25 -3.08
CA PHE A 68 32.66 -36.92 -3.71
C PHE A 68 31.41 -36.61 -4.54
N MET A 69 30.94 -37.62 -5.32
CA MET A 69 29.71 -37.47 -6.11
C MET A 69 28.46 -37.41 -5.24
N LYS A 70 28.42 -38.10 -4.10
CA LYS A 70 27.31 -37.97 -3.13
C LYS A 70 27.22 -36.62 -2.49
N PHE A 71 28.32 -35.91 -2.25
CA PHE A 71 28.33 -34.58 -1.66
C PHE A 71 27.75 -33.52 -2.60
N PHE A 72 27.93 -33.68 -3.92
CA PHE A 72 27.43 -32.75 -4.93
C PHE A 72 26.05 -33.08 -5.52
N GLY A 73 25.43 -34.19 -5.16
CA GLY A 73 24.18 -34.67 -5.78
C GLY A 73 22.95 -34.77 -4.88
N THR A 74 23.01 -34.36 -3.62
CA THR A 74 21.94 -34.61 -2.66
C THR A 74 21.01 -33.42 -2.38
N GLU A 75 19.82 -33.79 -1.91
CA GLU A 75 18.76 -32.91 -1.40
C GLU A 75 19.26 -31.90 -0.34
N GLU A 76 20.36 -32.21 0.35
CA GLU A 76 21.05 -31.30 1.28
C GLU A 76 21.65 -30.06 0.59
N LEU A 77 22.09 -30.17 -0.67
CA LEU A 77 22.56 -29.01 -1.44
C LEU A 77 21.42 -28.12 -1.90
N GLN A 78 20.23 -28.69 -2.13
CA GLN A 78 19.02 -27.90 -2.44
C GLN A 78 18.48 -27.22 -1.18
N ASN A 79 18.55 -27.86 -0.02
CA ASN A 79 18.16 -27.29 1.27
C ASN A 79 19.16 -26.23 1.75
N ALA A 80 20.45 -26.39 1.49
CA ALA A 80 21.46 -25.35 1.73
C ALA A 80 21.25 -24.12 0.83
N LYS A 81 20.79 -24.31 -0.40
CA LYS A 81 20.44 -23.22 -1.31
C LYS A 81 19.19 -22.44 -0.85
N ALA A 82 18.24 -23.12 -0.22
CA ALA A 82 17.05 -22.49 0.36
C ALA A 82 17.33 -21.75 1.69
N SER A 83 18.33 -22.21 2.46
CA SER A 83 18.77 -21.54 3.70
C SER A 83 19.71 -20.35 3.45
N LEU A 84 20.33 -20.24 2.29
CA LEU A 84 21.18 -19.12 1.89
C LEU A 84 20.43 -17.80 1.71
N ASP A 85 19.09 -17.83 1.63
CA ASP A 85 18.26 -16.61 1.53
C ASP A 85 17.97 -15.96 2.89
N THR A 86 18.29 -16.61 4.01
CA THR A 86 17.93 -16.10 5.34
C THR A 86 19.09 -15.93 6.34
N GLU A 87 20.27 -16.51 6.10
CA GLU A 87 21.38 -16.42 7.06
C GLU A 87 22.76 -16.18 6.39
N ASN A 88 22.92 -15.01 5.83
CA ASN A 88 24.15 -14.64 5.13
C ASN A 88 25.34 -14.31 6.07
N ASP A 89 25.11 -14.30 7.38
CA ASP A 89 26.15 -13.87 8.36
C ASP A 89 27.04 -15.05 8.82
N TYR A 90 26.57 -16.28 8.72
CA TYR A 90 27.31 -17.44 9.25
C TYR A 90 28.47 -17.87 8.35
N PHE A 91 28.31 -17.78 7.03
CA PHE A 91 29.34 -18.19 6.07
C PHE A 91 30.49 -17.17 6.00
N ILE A 92 30.16 -15.89 6.17
CA ILE A 92 31.16 -14.80 6.20
C ILE A 92 31.94 -14.85 7.51
N ASP A 93 31.27 -15.14 8.63
CA ASP A 93 31.90 -15.27 9.95
C ASP A 93 32.83 -16.51 10.07
N TRP A 94 32.50 -17.55 9.30
CA TRP A 94 33.34 -18.74 9.18
C TRP A 94 34.59 -18.49 8.33
N LEU A 95 34.48 -17.74 7.23
CA LEU A 95 35.61 -17.36 6.37
C LEU A 95 36.59 -16.39 7.05
N ASP A 96 36.08 -15.46 7.87
CA ASP A 96 36.89 -14.48 8.60
C ASP A 96 37.63 -15.07 9.81
N LYS A 97 37.21 -16.25 10.28
CA LYS A 97 37.84 -16.96 11.43
C LYS A 97 38.91 -17.96 11.03
N GLN A 98 39.12 -18.21 9.73
CA GLN A 98 40.19 -19.10 9.29
C GLN A 98 41.53 -18.35 9.34
N PRO A 99 42.56 -18.91 9.99
CA PRO A 99 43.89 -18.30 10.01
C PRO A 99 44.45 -18.29 8.57
N SER A 100 45.13 -17.19 8.26
CA SER A 100 45.82 -17.03 6.97
C SER A 100 46.76 -18.22 6.71
N PHE A 101 46.55 -18.86 5.54
CA PHE A 101 47.33 -20.00 5.10
C PHE A 101 48.82 -19.69 5.08
N THR A 102 49.59 -20.36 5.93
CA THR A 102 51.03 -20.51 5.81
C THR A 102 51.35 -22.00 5.71
N ALA A 103 52.29 -22.34 4.83
CA ALA A 103 52.62 -23.74 4.45
C ALA A 103 53.26 -24.58 5.60
N ASP A 104 53.34 -24.03 6.82
CA ASP A 104 54.00 -24.66 7.95
C ASP A 104 53.05 -25.22 9.03
N ASP A 105 51.75 -25.13 8.85
CA ASP A 105 50.82 -25.59 9.88
C ASP A 105 50.52 -27.08 9.79
N ALA A 106 51.14 -27.85 10.66
CA ALA A 106 50.94 -29.27 10.87
C ALA A 106 49.49 -29.64 11.34
N GLU A 107 48.60 -28.69 11.56
CA GLU A 107 47.19 -28.90 11.88
C GLU A 107 46.31 -29.16 10.67
N PHE A 108 46.79 -28.85 9.45
CA PHE A 108 46.05 -29.11 8.21
C PHE A 108 45.91 -30.62 7.89
N GLY A 109 46.79 -31.45 8.46
CA GLY A 109 46.72 -32.92 8.33
C GLY A 109 45.56 -33.59 9.08
N ARG A 110 44.71 -32.84 9.80
CA ARG A 110 43.61 -33.39 10.61
C ARG A 110 42.21 -33.28 9.99
N SER A 111 42.07 -32.67 8.81
CA SER A 111 40.79 -32.78 8.12
C SER A 111 40.64 -34.18 7.52
N SER A 112 39.54 -34.84 7.84
CA SER A 112 39.28 -36.23 7.45
C SER A 112 39.41 -36.47 5.93
N LEU A 113 39.07 -35.48 5.11
CA LEU A 113 39.17 -35.57 3.64
C LEU A 113 40.61 -35.57 3.12
N PHE A 114 41.50 -34.87 3.77
CA PHE A 114 42.90 -34.82 3.35
C PHE A 114 43.70 -36.04 3.85
N LEU A 115 43.34 -36.53 5.03
CA LEU A 115 43.90 -37.78 5.58
C LEU A 115 43.44 -39.02 4.79
N ASP A 116 42.22 -39.06 4.32
CA ASP A 116 41.72 -40.12 3.45
C ASP A 116 42.39 -40.09 2.07
N TRP A 117 42.73 -38.91 1.56
CA TRP A 117 43.47 -38.75 0.32
C TRP A 117 44.94 -39.18 0.47
N ILE A 118 45.58 -38.83 1.58
CA ILE A 118 46.93 -39.28 1.92
C ILE A 118 46.94 -40.82 2.13
N SER A 119 45.89 -41.37 2.69
CA SER A 119 45.75 -42.80 2.87
C SER A 119 45.64 -43.56 1.54
N ALA A 120 45.03 -42.93 0.52
CA ALA A 120 45.02 -43.47 -0.84
C ALA A 120 46.41 -43.42 -1.51
N ASP A 121 47.20 -42.38 -1.20
CA ASP A 121 48.60 -42.33 -1.62
C ASP A 121 49.46 -43.39 -0.91
N LEU A 122 49.07 -43.83 0.29
CA LEU A 122 49.73 -44.88 1.04
C LEU A 122 49.52 -46.30 0.44
N ALA A 123 48.41 -46.51 -0.26
CA ALA A 123 48.19 -47.72 -1.05
C ALA A 123 49.20 -47.86 -2.19
N LEU A 124 49.85 -46.78 -2.57
CA LEU A 124 50.96 -46.79 -3.54
C LEU A 124 52.27 -47.28 -2.97
N GLU A 125 52.30 -47.51 -1.69
CA GLU A 125 53.50 -47.81 -0.93
C GLU A 125 54.03 -49.21 -1.18
N GLU A 126 53.15 -50.19 -1.29
CA GLU A 126 53.52 -51.59 -1.60
C GLU A 126 54.16 -51.72 -2.99
N ILE A 127 53.84 -50.79 -3.84
CA ILE A 127 54.26 -50.73 -5.24
C ILE A 127 55.63 -50.06 -5.39
N MET A 128 55.93 -49.10 -4.51
CA MET A 128 57.20 -48.33 -4.54
C MET A 128 58.40 -49.20 -4.14
N LEU A 129 58.18 -50.29 -3.40
CA LEU A 129 59.23 -51.22 -2.98
C LEU A 129 59.85 -52.05 -4.12
N SER A 130 59.24 -52.05 -5.29
CA SER A 130 59.71 -52.81 -6.46
C SER A 130 60.39 -51.92 -7.52
N ILE A 131 60.67 -50.65 -7.25
CA ILE A 131 61.09 -49.66 -8.26
C ILE A 131 62.34 -48.94 -7.78
N ASP A 132 63.26 -48.64 -8.70
CA ASP A 132 64.46 -47.85 -8.48
C ASP A 132 64.20 -46.65 -7.59
N LEU A 133 64.49 -46.72 -6.32
CA LEU A 133 64.50 -45.61 -5.39
C LEU A 133 65.71 -44.73 -5.65
N ASP A 134 65.54 -43.38 -5.58
CA ASP A 134 66.67 -42.46 -5.77
C ASP A 134 67.66 -42.57 -4.61
N GLU A 135 67.11 -42.81 -3.41
CA GLU A 135 67.93 -42.92 -2.19
C GLU A 135 67.29 -43.93 -1.20
N ALA A 136 68.07 -44.78 -0.62
CA ALA A 136 67.66 -45.63 0.50
C ALA A 136 68.82 -45.66 1.55
N CYS A 137 68.45 -45.54 2.83
CA CYS A 137 69.41 -45.59 3.91
C CYS A 137 68.97 -46.59 5.00
N LEU A 138 69.76 -47.56 5.28
CA LEU A 138 69.60 -48.43 6.44
C LEU A 138 70.42 -47.86 7.59
N GLU A 139 69.76 -47.53 8.68
CA GLU A 139 70.36 -47.06 9.93
C GLU A 139 70.25 -48.19 10.96
N VAL A 140 71.34 -48.55 11.55
CA VAL A 140 71.41 -49.53 12.64
C VAL A 140 72.07 -48.90 13.85
N GLN A 141 71.37 -48.85 14.97
CA GLN A 141 71.89 -48.36 16.23
C GLN A 141 72.28 -49.52 17.14
N LYS A 142 73.55 -49.53 17.51
CA LYS A 142 74.09 -50.52 18.45
C LYS A 142 75.03 -49.82 19.44
N ASN A 143 74.75 -49.93 20.76
CA ASN A 143 75.63 -49.40 21.83
C ASN A 143 75.96 -47.89 21.66
N GLN A 144 74.97 -47.01 21.42
CA GLN A 144 75.12 -45.57 21.16
C GLN A 144 75.87 -45.18 19.85
N THR A 145 76.30 -46.17 19.06
CA THR A 145 76.90 -45.91 17.75
C THR A 145 75.84 -46.18 16.67
N VAL A 146 75.70 -45.24 15.77
CA VAL A 146 74.79 -45.31 14.64
C VAL A 146 75.58 -45.65 13.39
N TYR A 147 75.26 -46.78 12.78
CA TYR A 147 75.86 -47.21 11.50
C TYR A 147 74.81 -46.92 10.40
N ARG A 148 75.28 -46.32 9.30
CA ARG A 148 74.45 -46.01 8.16
C ARG A 148 74.94 -46.69 6.93
N ILE A 149 74.07 -47.38 6.24
CA ILE A 149 74.33 -48.01 4.93
C ILE A 149 73.41 -47.34 3.95
N SER A 150 74.00 -46.69 2.98
CA SER A 150 73.24 -46.01 1.94
C SER A 150 73.53 -46.57 0.58
N HIS A 151 72.52 -46.48 -0.30
CA HIS A 151 72.60 -46.85 -1.67
C HIS A 151 72.06 -45.75 -2.55
N GLU A 152 72.90 -45.21 -3.43
CA GLU A 152 72.49 -44.30 -4.49
C GLU A 152 72.45 -45.07 -5.82
N THR A 153 71.39 -44.87 -6.60
CA THR A 153 71.12 -45.61 -7.85
C THR A 153 72.05 -45.21 -9.00
N LYS A 154 72.95 -44.28 -8.84
CA LYS A 154 73.80 -43.79 -9.95
C LYS A 154 75.23 -44.26 -10.03
N GLU A 155 75.77 -44.89 -9.03
CA GLU A 155 77.11 -45.53 -9.14
C GLU A 155 77.23 -46.75 -8.29
N THR A 156 77.86 -47.75 -8.93
CA THR A 156 78.12 -49.09 -8.38
C THR A 156 78.79 -49.01 -7.00
N GLY A 157 78.11 -49.62 -6.07
CA GLY A 157 78.50 -50.06 -4.72
C GLY A 157 79.80 -49.53 -4.12
N HIS A 158 79.76 -48.58 -3.27
CA HIS A 158 80.76 -48.41 -2.21
C HIS A 158 80.08 -48.23 -0.86
N TYR A 159 80.41 -49.08 0.06
CA TYR A 159 80.04 -48.97 1.45
C TYR A 159 81.04 -48.03 2.13
N THR A 160 80.61 -46.88 2.61
CA THR A 160 81.40 -46.03 3.49
C THR A 160 80.70 -45.86 4.83
N ALA A 161 81.39 -46.36 5.86
CA ALA A 161 81.09 -46.02 7.22
C ALA A 161 81.60 -44.58 7.44
N ASN A 162 80.75 -43.67 7.78
CA ASN A 162 81.08 -42.32 8.26
C ASN A 162 81.26 -41.17 7.26
N ASP A 163 80.68 -41.09 6.13
CA ASP A 163 80.70 -39.81 5.39
C ASP A 163 79.32 -39.30 5.00
N GLU A 164 79.24 -37.98 5.02
CA GLU A 164 78.10 -37.09 4.88
C GLU A 164 77.15 -37.52 3.79
N PHE A 165 76.05 -38.09 4.23
CA PHE A 165 74.93 -38.33 3.38
C PHE A 165 74.15 -37.04 3.11
N GLY A 166 73.67 -36.88 1.90
CA GLY A 166 72.77 -35.82 1.49
C GLY A 166 71.40 -35.78 2.20
N LEU A 167 71.14 -36.71 3.10
CA LEU A 167 70.14 -36.59 4.14
C LEU A 167 70.76 -35.77 5.27
N GLU A 168 70.58 -34.45 5.21
CA GLU A 168 71.06 -33.53 6.21
C GLU A 168 70.73 -33.99 7.64
N LYS A 169 71.62 -33.69 8.57
CA LYS A 169 71.53 -33.97 9.99
C LYS A 169 70.17 -33.73 10.63
N VAL A 170 69.32 -32.91 9.98
CA VAL A 170 67.95 -32.58 10.38
C VAL A 170 67.01 -33.81 10.41
N PHE A 171 67.28 -34.84 9.61
CA PHE A 171 66.43 -36.06 9.59
C PHE A 171 66.72 -37.01 10.72
N LEU A 172 67.92 -37.00 11.21
CA LEU A 172 68.38 -37.91 12.23
C LEU A 172 67.90 -37.53 13.63
N ASP A 173 67.59 -36.28 13.82
CA ASP A 173 67.04 -35.76 15.07
C ASP A 173 65.49 -35.86 15.12
N GLN A 174 64.86 -36.26 14.03
CA GLN A 174 63.41 -36.43 14.00
C GLN A 174 63.02 -37.82 14.52
N PRO A 175 61.93 -37.96 15.29
CA PRO A 175 61.49 -39.27 15.75
C PRO A 175 61.10 -40.12 14.55
N ALA A 176 61.73 -41.31 14.40
CA ALA A 176 61.46 -42.25 13.33
C ALA A 176 59.95 -42.63 13.20
N GLU A 177 59.23 -42.45 14.27
CA GLU A 177 57.79 -42.61 14.36
C GLU A 177 57.01 -41.67 13.43
N LYS A 178 57.55 -40.50 13.11
CA LYS A 178 56.94 -39.51 12.17
C LYS A 178 56.93 -40.07 10.74
N TYR A 179 57.91 -40.88 10.36
CA TYR A 179 58.10 -41.35 8.97
C TYR A 179 57.73 -42.82 8.78
N THR A 180 57.02 -43.41 9.69
CA THR A 180 56.50 -44.80 9.52
C THR A 180 55.55 -44.91 8.30
N SER A 181 54.99 -43.80 7.89
CA SER A 181 54.29 -43.62 6.61
C SER A 181 55.07 -42.63 5.72
N PRO A 182 54.98 -42.77 4.36
CA PRO A 182 55.65 -41.84 3.45
C PRO A 182 55.19 -40.42 3.66
N ILE A 183 56.11 -39.53 3.89
CA ILE A 183 55.84 -38.08 4.06
C ILE A 183 56.68 -37.33 3.05
N LEU A 184 56.03 -36.45 2.29
CA LEU A 184 56.72 -35.45 1.48
C LEU A 184 57.16 -34.33 2.41
N ASP A 185 58.46 -34.21 2.56
CA ASP A 185 59.05 -33.18 3.41
C ASP A 185 60.09 -32.38 2.64
N LYS A 186 60.29 -31.12 3.01
CA LYS A 186 61.30 -30.27 2.42
C LYS A 186 62.58 -30.38 3.25
N ILE A 187 63.65 -30.87 2.61
CA ILE A 187 64.96 -31.09 3.23
C ILE A 187 65.96 -30.14 2.57
N GLY A 188 66.43 -29.15 3.30
CA GLY A 188 67.25 -28.12 2.67
C GLY A 188 66.47 -27.44 1.55
N ASP A 189 66.99 -27.53 0.33
CA ASP A 189 66.33 -27.01 -0.87
C ASP A 189 65.55 -28.06 -1.69
N GLU A 190 65.53 -29.31 -1.25
CA GLU A 190 64.92 -30.42 -1.98
C GLU A 190 63.61 -30.89 -1.31
N TYR A 191 62.67 -31.32 -2.14
CA TYR A 191 61.47 -32.00 -1.70
C TYR A 191 61.68 -33.50 -1.86
N LYS A 192 61.66 -34.22 -0.74
CA LYS A 192 61.83 -35.68 -0.76
C LYS A 192 60.61 -36.37 -0.18
N LEU A 193 60.14 -37.43 -0.86
CA LEU A 193 59.18 -38.35 -0.30
C LEU A 193 59.97 -39.39 0.54
N LEU A 194 59.71 -39.36 1.82
CA LEU A 194 60.47 -40.14 2.80
C LEU A 194 59.59 -41.13 3.53
N ARG A 195 60.13 -42.31 3.75
CA ARG A 195 59.56 -43.32 4.63
C ARG A 195 60.66 -43.97 5.48
N CYS A 196 60.33 -44.25 6.74
CA CYS A 196 61.17 -44.99 7.67
C CYS A 196 60.44 -46.29 8.11
N VAL A 197 60.99 -47.39 7.89
CA VAL A 197 60.49 -48.66 8.38
C VAL A 197 61.43 -49.21 9.47
N GLN A 198 60.85 -49.44 10.66
CA GLN A 198 61.63 -50.12 11.73
C GLN A 198 61.87 -51.56 11.42
N ILE A 199 63.10 -51.99 11.49
CA ILE A 199 63.48 -53.38 11.25
C ILE A 199 63.91 -53.94 12.62
N PRO A 200 63.32 -55.04 13.07
CA PRO A 200 63.76 -55.66 14.29
C PRO A 200 65.19 -56.19 14.12
N CYS A 201 66.12 -55.77 14.94
CA CYS A 201 67.49 -56.20 14.95
C CYS A 201 67.83 -56.80 16.30
N GLU A 202 68.50 -57.95 16.34
CA GLU A 202 69.00 -58.54 17.58
C GLU A 202 70.09 -57.62 18.21
N GLY A 203 69.76 -57.07 19.34
CA GLY A 203 70.66 -56.18 20.10
C GLY A 203 70.69 -54.71 19.75
N GLY A 204 69.73 -54.20 18.96
CA GLY A 204 69.61 -52.80 18.60
C GLY A 204 68.32 -52.51 17.86
N ALA A 205 68.20 -51.30 17.37
CA ALA A 205 67.08 -50.86 16.52
C ALA A 205 67.56 -50.58 15.10
N GLY A 206 66.93 -51.22 14.10
CA GLY A 206 67.13 -50.91 12.67
C GLY A 206 66.08 -50.05 12.12
N ARG A 207 66.48 -49.08 11.25
CA ARG A 207 65.56 -48.21 10.53
C ARG A 207 65.92 -48.19 9.06
N LEU A 208 64.93 -48.43 8.22
CA LEU A 208 65.07 -48.29 6.78
C LEU A 208 64.41 -47.00 6.33
N TRP A 209 65.25 -46.13 5.85
CA TRP A 209 64.82 -44.85 5.25
C TRP A 209 64.75 -45.00 3.73
N MET A 210 63.70 -44.62 3.13
CA MET A 210 63.50 -44.63 1.69
C MET A 210 63.15 -43.22 1.26
N ALA A 211 63.87 -42.72 0.26
CA ALA A 211 63.65 -41.39 -0.23
C ALA A 211 63.52 -41.37 -1.75
N TYR A 212 62.60 -40.59 -2.22
CA TYR A 212 62.43 -40.29 -3.61
C TYR A 212 62.50 -38.78 -3.83
N ASN A 213 63.36 -38.29 -4.74
CA ASN A 213 63.54 -36.86 -4.98
C ASN A 213 62.39 -36.34 -5.85
N MET A 214 61.55 -35.53 -5.24
CA MET A 214 60.36 -34.93 -5.85
C MET A 214 60.56 -33.43 -6.13
N THR A 215 61.77 -32.91 -5.97
CA THR A 215 62.04 -31.46 -6.02
C THR A 215 61.60 -30.84 -7.32
N GLU A 216 61.94 -31.41 -8.45
CA GLU A 216 61.61 -30.88 -9.75
C GLU A 216 60.10 -30.88 -9.98
N HIS A 217 59.43 -31.97 -9.60
CA HIS A 217 57.98 -32.08 -9.69
C HIS A 217 57.24 -31.12 -8.76
N ALA A 218 57.72 -30.94 -7.53
CA ALA A 218 57.12 -30.02 -6.57
C ALA A 218 57.26 -28.54 -7.01
N LEU A 219 58.41 -28.16 -7.55
CA LEU A 219 58.66 -26.79 -8.05
C LEU A 219 57.82 -26.51 -9.32
N GLN A 220 57.76 -27.48 -10.25
CA GLN A 220 56.93 -27.36 -11.44
C GLN A 220 55.44 -27.24 -11.07
N HIS A 221 54.99 -28.08 -10.12
CA HIS A 221 53.63 -28.04 -9.62
C HIS A 221 53.31 -26.72 -8.94
N GLY A 222 54.18 -26.21 -8.06
CA GLY A 222 54.03 -24.91 -7.43
C GLY A 222 53.92 -23.75 -8.43
N SER A 223 54.79 -23.76 -9.45
CA SER A 223 54.73 -22.75 -10.52
C SER A 223 53.45 -22.81 -11.36
N PHE A 224 52.95 -24.01 -11.63
CA PHE A 224 51.68 -24.25 -12.33
C PHE A 224 50.51 -23.74 -11.52
N LEU A 225 50.42 -24.05 -10.23
CA LEU A 225 49.38 -23.55 -9.33
C LEU A 225 49.36 -22.03 -9.27
N MET A 226 50.53 -21.40 -9.11
CA MET A 226 50.62 -19.92 -9.07
C MET A 226 50.14 -19.29 -10.35
N ARG A 227 50.49 -19.82 -11.52
CA ARG A 227 49.99 -19.33 -12.82
C ARG A 227 48.48 -19.53 -12.95
N SER A 228 47.97 -20.70 -12.53
CA SER A 228 46.54 -21.01 -12.55
C SER A 228 45.74 -20.07 -11.66
N ILE A 229 46.24 -19.74 -10.45
CA ILE A 229 45.62 -18.76 -9.54
C ILE A 229 45.64 -17.36 -10.17
N LEU A 230 46.74 -16.96 -10.79
CA LEU A 230 46.82 -15.65 -11.47
C LEU A 230 45.80 -15.55 -12.60
N TYR A 231 45.67 -16.56 -13.46
CA TYR A 231 44.66 -16.61 -14.53
C TYR A 231 43.24 -16.55 -13.97
N MET A 232 42.96 -17.26 -12.85
CA MET A 232 41.69 -17.23 -12.16
C MET A 232 41.33 -15.80 -11.71
N ILE A 233 42.27 -15.10 -11.08
CA ILE A 233 42.06 -13.72 -10.62
C ILE A 233 41.74 -12.80 -11.81
N VAL A 234 42.51 -12.90 -12.89
CA VAL A 234 42.30 -12.08 -14.11
C VAL A 234 40.92 -12.34 -14.70
N LEU A 235 40.52 -13.60 -14.83
CA LEU A 235 39.20 -13.97 -15.32
C LEU A 235 38.07 -13.47 -14.43
N ALA A 236 38.22 -13.62 -13.10
CA ALA A 236 37.21 -13.17 -12.14
C ALA A 236 37.02 -11.65 -12.17
N VAL A 237 38.14 -10.89 -12.24
CA VAL A 237 38.10 -9.44 -12.36
C VAL A 237 37.48 -9.01 -13.70
N GLY A 238 37.85 -9.67 -14.80
CA GLY A 238 37.29 -9.42 -16.12
C GLY A 238 35.79 -9.67 -16.17
N ALA A 239 35.34 -10.82 -15.70
CA ALA A 239 33.91 -11.18 -15.66
C ALA A 239 33.10 -10.24 -14.77
N SER A 240 33.65 -9.87 -13.59
CA SER A 240 33.04 -8.90 -12.69
C SER A 240 32.90 -7.53 -13.35
N THR A 241 33.94 -7.06 -14.03
CA THR A 241 33.91 -5.77 -14.72
C THR A 241 32.86 -5.74 -15.83
N ILE A 242 32.81 -6.78 -16.67
CA ILE A 242 31.80 -6.91 -17.72
C ILE A 242 30.39 -6.94 -17.11
N SER A 243 30.17 -7.70 -16.04
CA SER A 243 28.89 -7.77 -15.35
C SER A 243 28.44 -6.41 -14.83
N VAL A 244 29.35 -5.63 -14.22
CA VAL A 244 29.06 -4.26 -13.74
C VAL A 244 28.64 -3.36 -14.90
N LEU A 245 29.36 -3.42 -16.01
CA LEU A 245 29.05 -2.60 -17.20
C LEU A 245 27.69 -2.95 -17.82
N LEU A 246 27.41 -4.25 -17.97
CA LEU A 246 26.13 -4.72 -18.48
C LEU A 246 24.98 -4.33 -17.54
N MET A 247 25.14 -4.55 -16.24
CA MET A 247 24.13 -4.20 -15.26
C MET A 247 23.87 -2.68 -15.19
N LYS A 248 24.93 -1.87 -15.29
CA LYS A 248 24.78 -0.42 -15.36
C LYS A 248 23.95 -0.01 -16.59
N ARG A 249 24.28 -0.56 -17.77
CA ARG A 249 23.64 -0.20 -19.04
C ARG A 249 22.20 -0.69 -19.15
N TYR A 250 21.92 -1.95 -18.78
CA TYR A 250 20.63 -2.61 -19.03
C TYR A 250 19.64 -2.57 -17.87
N VAL A 251 20.11 -2.29 -16.65
CA VAL A 251 19.25 -2.27 -15.46
C VAL A 251 19.32 -0.94 -14.73
N THR A 252 20.51 -0.52 -14.30
CA THR A 252 20.63 0.61 -13.37
C THR A 252 20.25 1.94 -14.01
N GLU A 253 20.74 2.21 -15.20
CA GLU A 253 20.44 3.45 -15.94
C GLU A 253 18.97 3.55 -16.33
N PRO A 254 18.34 2.53 -16.95
CA PRO A 254 16.91 2.54 -17.25
C PRO A 254 16.03 2.74 -16.02
N VAL A 255 16.29 2.00 -14.92
CA VAL A 255 15.54 2.16 -13.67
C VAL A 255 15.72 3.56 -13.08
N ARG A 256 16.93 4.13 -13.16
CA ARG A 256 17.17 5.50 -12.73
C ARG A 256 16.41 6.52 -13.57
N MET A 257 16.36 6.34 -14.88
CA MET A 257 15.57 7.20 -15.78
C MET A 257 14.07 7.14 -15.45
N LEU A 258 13.53 5.96 -15.17
CA LEU A 258 12.13 5.79 -14.76
C LEU A 258 11.85 6.43 -13.39
N ALA A 259 12.76 6.25 -12.43
CA ALA A 259 12.64 6.88 -11.12
C ALA A 259 12.69 8.41 -11.22
N GLN A 260 13.54 8.96 -12.08
CA GLN A 260 13.60 10.38 -12.36
C GLN A 260 12.30 10.87 -13.01
N ALA A 261 11.83 10.17 -14.05
CA ALA A 261 10.58 10.48 -14.73
C ALA A 261 9.36 10.47 -13.80
N ALA A 262 9.33 9.55 -12.84
CA ALA A 262 8.30 9.52 -11.80
C ALA A 262 8.45 10.67 -10.78
N THR A 263 9.69 11.09 -10.48
CA THR A 263 9.97 12.20 -9.55
C THR A 263 9.69 13.55 -10.19
N ASP A 264 9.95 13.70 -11.49
CA ASP A 264 9.73 14.94 -12.24
C ASP A 264 8.24 15.16 -12.58
N PHE A 265 7.42 14.11 -12.45
CA PHE A 265 5.97 14.19 -12.61
C PHE A 265 5.31 14.73 -11.34
N VAL A 266 5.35 16.05 -11.19
CA VAL A 266 4.78 16.81 -10.06
C VAL A 266 3.60 17.65 -10.52
N PRO A 267 2.58 17.85 -9.66
CA PRO A 267 1.49 18.76 -9.96
C PRO A 267 2.00 20.20 -10.14
N GLU A 268 1.23 20.99 -10.84
CA GLU A 268 1.39 22.45 -10.92
C GLU A 268 0.90 23.12 -9.64
N GLU A 269 1.04 24.44 -9.53
CA GLU A 269 0.62 25.18 -8.32
C GLU A 269 -0.88 25.08 -8.03
N ASP A 270 -1.68 24.85 -9.06
CA ASP A 270 -3.14 24.64 -8.97
C ASP A 270 -3.54 23.20 -8.69
N GLY A 271 -2.57 22.29 -8.53
CA GLY A 271 -2.81 20.86 -8.29
C GLY A 271 -3.08 20.05 -9.57
N SER A 272 -3.10 20.68 -10.75
CA SER A 272 -3.27 19.98 -12.03
C SER A 272 -1.98 19.29 -12.48
N TYR A 273 -2.11 18.34 -13.41
CA TYR A 273 -0.98 17.69 -14.06
C TYR A 273 -1.01 18.01 -15.55
N SER A 274 0.08 18.60 -16.05
CA SER A 274 0.18 18.91 -17.48
C SER A 274 0.52 17.67 -18.30
N PRO A 275 -0.14 17.45 -19.47
CA PRO A 275 0.22 16.40 -20.43
C PRO A 275 1.67 16.46 -20.91
N ASP A 276 2.26 17.66 -20.93
CA ASP A 276 3.66 17.86 -21.35
C ASP A 276 4.67 17.27 -20.36
N LYS A 277 4.26 17.03 -19.12
CA LYS A 277 5.08 16.41 -18.06
C LYS A 277 5.04 14.88 -18.10
N ILE A 278 4.17 14.29 -18.93
CA ILE A 278 4.16 12.85 -19.13
C ILE A 278 5.52 12.43 -19.67
N SER A 279 6.13 11.44 -19.02
CA SER A 279 7.47 10.98 -19.37
C SER A 279 7.56 10.54 -20.82
N LYS A 280 8.44 11.19 -21.56
CA LYS A 280 8.83 10.80 -22.93
C LYS A 280 9.90 9.70 -22.94
N VAL A 281 10.30 9.22 -21.77
CA VAL A 281 11.29 8.14 -21.61
C VAL A 281 10.69 6.85 -22.16
N ALA A 282 11.06 6.54 -23.40
CA ALA A 282 10.79 5.24 -24.01
C ALA A 282 12.00 4.35 -23.80
N ILE A 283 11.88 3.32 -23.01
CA ILE A 283 12.91 2.29 -22.87
C ILE A 283 12.56 1.20 -23.90
N PRO A 284 13.31 1.10 -25.00
CA PRO A 284 13.08 0.10 -26.04
C PRO A 284 13.58 -1.26 -25.55
N SER A 285 12.84 -1.89 -24.67
CA SER A 285 13.13 -3.19 -24.10
C SER A 285 11.85 -4.01 -24.02
N GLU A 286 11.91 -5.27 -24.41
CA GLU A 286 10.79 -6.22 -24.33
C GLU A 286 10.77 -6.99 -23.02
N ASN A 287 11.57 -6.57 -22.03
CA ASN A 287 11.64 -7.16 -20.71
C ASN A 287 10.78 -6.39 -19.69
N GLU A 288 10.84 -6.84 -18.42
CA GLU A 288 10.07 -6.29 -17.30
C GLU A 288 10.31 -4.77 -17.10
N ILE A 289 11.49 -4.27 -17.47
CA ILE A 289 11.82 -2.82 -17.37
C ILE A 289 11.07 -2.03 -18.45
N GLY A 290 10.93 -2.61 -19.64
CA GLY A 290 10.11 -2.04 -20.72
C GLY A 290 8.63 -2.02 -20.35
N ASP A 291 8.13 -3.10 -19.73
CA ASP A 291 6.76 -3.18 -19.22
C ASP A 291 6.53 -2.11 -18.15
N LEU A 292 7.43 -1.99 -17.17
CA LEU A 292 7.38 -0.96 -16.14
C LEU A 292 7.36 0.46 -16.72
N SER A 293 8.12 0.70 -17.80
CA SER A 293 8.12 1.99 -18.50
C SER A 293 6.74 2.32 -19.10
N ARG A 294 6.08 1.32 -19.71
CA ARG A 294 4.73 1.47 -20.28
C ARG A 294 3.69 1.71 -19.19
N GLU A 295 3.77 0.97 -18.08
CA GLU A 295 2.86 1.11 -16.96
C GLU A 295 2.98 2.47 -16.27
N ILE A 296 4.21 2.99 -16.05
CA ILE A 296 4.43 4.32 -15.49
C ILE A 296 3.81 5.38 -16.40
N ARG A 297 4.02 5.29 -17.72
CA ARG A 297 3.42 6.22 -18.68
C ARG A 297 1.89 6.16 -18.63
N SER A 298 1.31 4.96 -18.70
CA SER A 298 -0.15 4.76 -18.62
C SER A 298 -0.73 5.30 -17.31
N MET A 299 0.00 5.14 -16.19
CA MET A 299 -0.40 5.72 -14.90
C MET A 299 -0.37 7.25 -14.95
N GLN A 300 0.66 7.86 -15.52
CA GLN A 300 0.76 9.32 -15.68
C GLN A 300 -0.36 9.87 -16.55
N GLU A 301 -0.67 9.22 -17.68
CA GLU A 301 -1.78 9.57 -18.57
C GLU A 301 -3.13 9.53 -17.82
N ARG A 302 -3.39 8.46 -17.08
CA ARG A 302 -4.61 8.34 -16.25
C ARG A 302 -4.71 9.39 -15.15
N ILE A 303 -3.59 9.78 -14.54
CA ILE A 303 -3.59 10.85 -13.53
C ILE A 303 -3.96 12.19 -14.18
N VAL A 304 -3.40 12.53 -15.34
CA VAL A 304 -3.75 13.75 -16.08
C VAL A 304 -5.24 13.76 -16.41
N ASP A 305 -5.76 12.69 -17.03
CA ASP A 305 -7.17 12.59 -17.42
C ASP A 305 -8.12 12.69 -16.21
N ASN A 306 -7.78 11.99 -15.11
CA ASN A 306 -8.59 12.03 -13.88
C ASN A 306 -8.58 13.42 -13.25
N THR A 307 -7.42 14.09 -13.22
CA THR A 307 -7.31 15.44 -12.63
C THR A 307 -8.09 16.45 -13.45
N GLU A 308 -8.01 16.39 -14.78
CA GLU A 308 -8.81 17.25 -15.66
C GLU A 308 -10.31 17.01 -15.48
N ASN A 309 -10.73 15.73 -15.43
CA ASN A 309 -12.14 15.41 -15.16
C ASN A 309 -12.62 15.90 -13.80
N LEU A 310 -11.80 15.74 -12.74
CA LEU A 310 -12.13 16.27 -11.40
C LEU A 310 -12.26 17.78 -11.41
N THR A 311 -11.35 18.50 -12.04
CA THR A 311 -11.38 19.95 -12.15
C THR A 311 -12.65 20.41 -12.87
N ARG A 312 -12.99 19.77 -14.00
CA ARG A 312 -14.23 20.05 -14.75
C ARG A 312 -15.48 19.78 -13.91
N MET A 313 -15.54 18.63 -13.24
CA MET A 313 -16.68 18.28 -12.39
C MET A 313 -16.83 19.24 -11.21
N THR A 314 -15.71 19.69 -10.62
CA THR A 314 -15.72 20.67 -9.53
C THR A 314 -16.23 22.02 -10.02
N ALA A 315 -15.75 22.51 -11.16
CA ALA A 315 -16.21 23.77 -11.76
C ALA A 315 -17.71 23.72 -12.11
N GLU A 316 -18.20 22.60 -12.64
CA GLU A 316 -19.62 22.41 -12.96
C GLU A 316 -20.47 22.37 -11.69
N LYS A 317 -20.02 21.67 -10.64
CA LYS A 317 -20.68 21.66 -9.34
C LYS A 317 -20.78 23.07 -8.72
N GLU A 318 -19.71 23.83 -8.75
CA GLU A 318 -19.67 25.22 -8.26
C GLU A 318 -20.65 26.13 -9.05
N ARG A 319 -20.69 25.94 -10.38
CA ARG A 319 -21.64 26.67 -11.23
C ARG A 319 -23.09 26.36 -10.86
N ILE A 320 -23.43 25.04 -10.76
CA ILE A 320 -24.77 24.61 -10.37
C ILE A 320 -25.16 25.16 -9.00
N HIS A 321 -24.23 25.10 -8.03
CA HIS A 321 -24.47 25.64 -6.69
C HIS A 321 -24.72 27.14 -6.73
N THR A 322 -23.99 27.88 -7.57
CA THR A 322 -24.20 29.33 -7.73
C THR A 322 -25.57 29.62 -8.36
N GLU A 323 -25.97 28.88 -9.41
CA GLU A 323 -27.28 29.04 -10.05
C GLU A 323 -28.43 28.73 -9.07
N LEU A 324 -28.31 27.65 -8.27
CA LEU A 324 -29.28 27.30 -7.24
C LEU A 324 -29.35 28.37 -6.13
N SER A 325 -28.22 28.87 -5.67
CA SER A 325 -28.18 29.96 -4.67
C SER A 325 -28.89 31.22 -5.17
N MET A 326 -28.75 31.55 -6.46
CA MET A 326 -29.52 32.65 -7.07
C MET A 326 -31.02 32.37 -7.08
N ALA A 327 -31.44 31.11 -7.42
CA ALA A 327 -32.83 30.71 -7.40
C ALA A 327 -33.44 30.83 -5.99
N THR A 328 -32.72 30.40 -4.95
CA THR A 328 -33.11 30.57 -3.54
C THR A 328 -33.36 32.01 -3.19
N ARG A 329 -32.45 32.90 -3.54
CA ARG A 329 -32.59 34.36 -3.27
C ARG A 329 -33.79 34.97 -3.99
N ILE A 330 -34.07 34.53 -5.22
CA ILE A 330 -35.27 34.97 -5.96
C ILE A 330 -36.52 34.49 -5.22
N GLN A 331 -36.59 33.25 -4.81
CA GLN A 331 -37.71 32.66 -4.08
C GLN A 331 -37.96 33.37 -2.75
N GLU A 332 -36.91 33.55 -1.95
CA GLU A 332 -36.99 34.26 -0.67
C GLU A 332 -37.51 35.68 -0.85
N SER A 333 -37.12 36.39 -1.92
CA SER A 333 -37.59 37.72 -2.22
C SER A 333 -39.08 37.82 -2.56
N MET A 334 -39.70 36.68 -2.93
CA MET A 334 -41.14 36.62 -3.22
C MET A 334 -41.97 36.39 -1.97
N LEU A 335 -41.38 35.91 -0.89
CA LEU A 335 -42.09 35.75 0.38
C LEU A 335 -42.02 37.07 1.19
N PRO A 336 -43.11 37.45 1.89
CA PRO A 336 -43.07 38.57 2.80
C PRO A 336 -42.10 38.29 3.95
N SER A 337 -40.97 39.02 4.02
CA SER A 337 -39.87 38.75 4.99
C SER A 337 -39.59 39.92 5.93
N ILE A 338 -40.27 41.03 5.78
CA ILE A 338 -40.07 42.23 6.61
C ILE A 338 -41.15 42.25 7.69
N PHE A 339 -40.75 42.23 8.95
CA PHE A 339 -41.63 42.27 10.11
C PHE A 339 -41.22 43.42 11.03
N PRO A 340 -42.18 44.13 11.68
CA PRO A 340 -43.62 43.95 11.51
C PRO A 340 -44.10 44.33 10.10
N ALA A 341 -44.95 43.48 9.51
CA ALA A 341 -45.38 43.64 8.12
C ALA A 341 -46.28 44.86 7.90
N TYR A 342 -47.06 45.22 8.91
CA TYR A 342 -47.98 46.37 8.88
C TYR A 342 -47.80 47.23 10.15
N PRO A 343 -46.71 48.04 10.26
CA PRO A 343 -46.39 48.80 11.49
C PRO A 343 -47.44 49.82 11.86
N ASP A 344 -48.19 50.29 10.89
CA ASP A 344 -49.28 51.31 11.12
C ASP A 344 -50.62 50.71 11.54
N ARG A 345 -50.71 49.37 11.59
CA ARG A 345 -51.92 48.62 11.99
C ARG A 345 -51.80 48.19 13.44
N THR A 346 -52.81 48.40 14.20
CA THR A 346 -52.90 48.08 15.62
C THR A 346 -53.91 46.95 15.88
N GLU A 347 -54.74 46.64 14.88
CA GLU A 347 -55.87 45.73 14.98
C GLU A 347 -55.42 44.23 14.93
N PHE A 348 -54.26 43.97 14.38
CA PHE A 348 -53.64 42.64 14.31
C PHE A 348 -52.13 42.75 14.27
N ASP A 349 -51.46 41.63 14.55
CA ASP A 349 -50.03 41.44 14.34
C ASP A 349 -49.81 40.07 13.70
N LEU A 350 -48.74 39.89 12.98
CA LEU A 350 -48.40 38.60 12.37
C LEU A 350 -46.90 38.41 12.19
N PHE A 351 -46.48 37.19 12.27
CA PHE A 351 -45.12 36.78 12.01
C PHE A 351 -45.13 35.44 11.25
N ALA A 352 -44.21 35.27 10.29
CA ALA A 352 -44.09 34.07 9.53
C ALA A 352 -42.62 33.70 9.27
N SER A 353 -42.34 32.47 9.10
CA SER A 353 -41.01 31.97 8.76
C SER A 353 -41.09 30.71 7.90
N MET A 354 -40.16 30.58 6.99
CA MET A 354 -39.93 29.39 6.17
C MET A 354 -38.48 28.96 6.29
N THR A 355 -38.28 27.67 6.41
CA THR A 355 -36.95 27.06 6.40
C THR A 355 -36.98 25.91 5.41
N PRO A 356 -36.40 26.05 4.23
CA PRO A 356 -36.41 25.00 3.21
C PRO A 356 -35.55 23.79 3.62
N ALA A 357 -35.97 22.60 3.19
CA ALA A 357 -35.20 21.36 3.39
C ALA A 357 -34.06 21.19 2.38
N LYS A 358 -34.17 21.85 1.22
CA LYS A 358 -33.14 21.91 0.17
C LYS A 358 -32.79 23.36 -0.15
N GLU A 359 -32.01 23.56 -1.19
CA GLU A 359 -31.65 24.93 -1.63
C GLU A 359 -32.87 25.78 -1.96
N VAL A 360 -33.93 25.17 -2.51
CA VAL A 360 -35.22 25.83 -2.79
C VAL A 360 -36.36 24.94 -2.33
N GLY A 361 -37.42 25.55 -1.80
CA GLY A 361 -38.58 24.87 -1.22
C GLY A 361 -39.81 24.89 -2.12
N GLY A 362 -40.77 23.99 -1.82
CA GLY A 362 -42.10 23.98 -2.41
C GLY A 362 -43.12 24.80 -1.66
N ASP A 363 -42.89 24.97 -0.38
CA ASP A 363 -43.78 25.70 0.53
C ASP A 363 -43.85 27.18 0.26
N PHE A 364 -44.99 27.76 0.61
CA PHE A 364 -45.08 29.22 0.74
C PHE A 364 -46.14 29.66 1.72
N TYR A 365 -45.92 30.82 2.28
CA TYR A 365 -46.93 31.61 2.92
C TYR A 365 -47.10 32.94 2.17
N ASP A 366 -48.28 33.54 2.29
CA ASP A 366 -48.48 34.94 1.90
C ASP A 366 -49.52 35.60 2.81
N PHE A 367 -49.40 36.88 2.94
CA PHE A 367 -50.40 37.71 3.57
C PHE A 367 -50.38 39.08 2.89
N PHE A 368 -51.58 39.60 2.58
CA PHE A 368 -51.71 40.91 1.93
C PHE A 368 -53.09 41.49 2.17
N LEU A 369 -53.17 42.82 2.22
CA LEU A 369 -54.42 43.50 2.28
C LEU A 369 -55.12 43.47 0.90
N ILE A 370 -56.34 42.95 0.83
CA ILE A 370 -57.21 43.03 -0.34
C ILE A 370 -57.78 44.47 -0.44
N ASP A 371 -58.20 44.97 0.69
CA ASP A 371 -58.63 46.35 0.88
C ASP A 371 -58.30 46.83 2.30
N ARG A 372 -58.93 47.97 2.75
CA ARG A 372 -58.63 48.50 4.07
C ARG A 372 -59.11 47.68 5.24
N ASP A 373 -60.06 46.74 5.02
CA ASP A 373 -60.68 45.95 6.08
C ASP A 373 -60.49 44.46 5.90
N HIS A 374 -59.93 44.01 4.78
CA HIS A 374 -59.76 42.61 4.48
C HIS A 374 -58.29 42.23 4.32
N LEU A 375 -57.79 41.31 5.19
CA LEU A 375 -56.47 40.73 5.13
C LEU A 375 -56.54 39.29 4.66
N ALA A 376 -55.95 38.98 3.53
CA ALA A 376 -55.75 37.60 3.05
C ALA A 376 -54.60 36.94 3.78
N LEU A 377 -54.75 35.65 4.15
CA LEU A 377 -53.78 34.79 4.74
C LEU A 377 -53.69 33.51 3.91
N VAL A 378 -52.48 33.08 3.59
CA VAL A 378 -52.19 31.89 2.78
C VAL A 378 -51.13 31.05 3.48
N MET A 379 -51.39 29.74 3.53
CA MET A 379 -50.37 28.74 3.81
C MET A 379 -50.55 27.63 2.78
N ALA A 380 -49.44 27.22 2.16
CA ALA A 380 -49.52 26.28 1.06
C ALA A 380 -48.22 25.45 0.96
N ASP A 381 -48.40 24.20 0.54
CA ASP A 381 -47.33 23.25 0.26
C ASP A 381 -47.53 22.66 -1.12
N VAL A 382 -46.47 22.64 -1.93
CA VAL A 382 -46.44 22.18 -3.30
C VAL A 382 -45.86 20.76 -3.37
N SER A 383 -46.55 19.89 -4.05
CA SER A 383 -46.05 18.55 -4.35
C SER A 383 -44.72 18.59 -5.09
N GLY A 384 -43.68 17.92 -4.56
CA GLY A 384 -42.35 17.88 -5.14
C GLY A 384 -41.38 18.92 -4.59
N LYS A 385 -40.11 18.59 -4.66
CA LYS A 385 -39.03 19.33 -4.00
C LYS A 385 -38.01 19.86 -5.01
N GLY A 386 -37.27 20.88 -4.61
CA GLY A 386 -36.25 21.49 -5.43
C GLY A 386 -36.81 22.43 -6.51
N VAL A 387 -36.09 22.63 -7.58
CA VAL A 387 -36.42 23.63 -8.62
C VAL A 387 -37.82 23.49 -9.21
N PRO A 388 -38.33 22.27 -9.55
CA PRO A 388 -39.69 22.15 -10.06
C PRO A 388 -40.76 22.63 -9.06
N GLY A 389 -40.63 22.20 -7.78
CA GLY A 389 -41.52 22.64 -6.70
C GLY A 389 -41.51 24.14 -6.51
N ALA A 390 -40.32 24.75 -6.46
CA ALA A 390 -40.15 26.19 -6.31
C ALA A 390 -40.78 27.00 -7.46
N LEU A 391 -40.61 26.55 -8.70
CA LEU A 391 -41.24 27.20 -9.86
C LEU A 391 -42.78 27.10 -9.81
N PHE A 392 -43.30 25.94 -9.46
CA PHE A 392 -44.72 25.72 -9.34
C PHE A 392 -45.34 26.52 -8.19
N MET A 393 -44.61 26.65 -7.09
CA MET A 393 -44.92 27.51 -5.95
C MET A 393 -45.07 28.97 -6.38
N MET A 394 -44.09 29.54 -7.10
CA MET A 394 -44.12 30.91 -7.55
C MET A 394 -45.34 31.22 -8.43
N VAL A 395 -45.63 30.27 -9.38
CA VAL A 395 -46.78 30.41 -10.26
C VAL A 395 -48.10 30.34 -9.46
N SER A 396 -48.23 29.35 -8.59
CA SER A 396 -49.42 29.13 -7.76
C SER A 396 -49.69 30.30 -6.85
N LYS A 397 -48.67 30.81 -6.18
CA LYS A 397 -48.72 32.00 -5.34
C LYS A 397 -49.18 33.25 -6.11
N ALA A 398 -48.60 33.48 -7.30
CA ALA A 398 -48.96 34.64 -8.12
C ALA A 398 -50.43 34.57 -8.63
N ILE A 399 -50.88 33.37 -9.06
CA ILE A 399 -52.26 33.15 -9.53
C ILE A 399 -53.24 33.37 -8.36
N LEU A 400 -52.96 32.75 -7.18
CA LEU A 400 -53.82 32.87 -6.01
C LEU A 400 -53.97 34.34 -5.56
N LYS A 401 -52.83 35.06 -5.42
CA LYS A 401 -52.84 36.48 -5.06
C LYS A 401 -53.64 37.34 -6.03
N ASN A 402 -53.43 37.09 -7.33
CA ASN A 402 -54.12 37.83 -8.37
C ASN A 402 -55.65 37.62 -8.33
N ASN A 403 -56.08 36.36 -8.17
CA ASN A 403 -57.49 36.02 -8.04
C ASN A 403 -58.12 36.56 -6.76
N ALA A 404 -57.38 36.62 -5.66
CA ALA A 404 -57.85 37.20 -4.40
C ALA A 404 -58.17 38.70 -4.49
N MET A 405 -57.44 39.45 -5.34
CA MET A 405 -57.66 40.89 -5.53
C MET A 405 -58.93 41.20 -6.32
N VAL A 406 -59.63 40.21 -6.88
CA VAL A 406 -60.85 40.44 -7.71
C VAL A 406 -62.11 40.60 -6.84
N GLY A 407 -62.05 40.35 -5.53
CA GLY A 407 -63.15 40.58 -4.58
C GLY A 407 -64.24 39.49 -4.64
N LYS A 408 -63.89 38.27 -4.96
CA LYS A 408 -64.78 37.10 -4.93
C LYS A 408 -64.76 36.38 -3.58
N SER A 409 -65.62 35.41 -3.37
CA SER A 409 -65.61 34.62 -2.17
C SER A 409 -64.38 33.71 -2.13
N VAL A 410 -63.95 33.25 -0.94
CA VAL A 410 -62.77 32.42 -0.70
C VAL A 410 -62.82 31.15 -1.54
N GLY A 411 -63.96 30.49 -1.57
CA GLY A 411 -64.16 29.25 -2.37
C GLY A 411 -64.06 29.50 -3.86
N GLU A 412 -64.60 30.63 -4.37
CA GLU A 412 -64.46 31.00 -5.78
C GLU A 412 -63.00 31.35 -6.15
N ILE A 413 -62.27 31.99 -5.27
CA ILE A 413 -60.85 32.31 -5.47
C ILE A 413 -60.03 31.04 -5.64
N LEU A 414 -60.24 30.05 -4.75
CA LEU A 414 -59.56 28.75 -4.85
C LEU A 414 -59.97 27.99 -6.09
N ALA A 415 -61.28 28.02 -6.47
CA ALA A 415 -61.77 27.32 -7.68
C ALA A 415 -61.15 27.93 -8.95
N MET A 416 -61.10 29.25 -9.07
CA MET A 416 -60.44 29.94 -10.19
C MET A 416 -58.94 29.63 -10.23
N THR A 417 -58.27 29.59 -9.05
CA THR A 417 -56.88 29.27 -8.95
C THR A 417 -56.61 27.84 -9.39
N ASN A 418 -57.43 26.88 -8.94
CA ASN A 418 -57.36 25.50 -9.33
C ASN A 418 -57.47 25.32 -10.85
N ASP A 419 -58.51 25.93 -11.47
CA ASP A 419 -58.75 25.76 -12.90
C ASP A 419 -57.59 26.33 -13.74
N LEU A 420 -57.04 27.48 -13.35
CA LEU A 420 -55.85 28.06 -14.00
C LEU A 420 -54.58 27.21 -13.82
N VAL A 421 -54.40 26.61 -12.64
CA VAL A 421 -53.30 25.70 -12.38
C VAL A 421 -53.47 24.42 -13.19
N CYS A 422 -54.63 23.77 -13.18
CA CYS A 422 -54.94 22.59 -13.94
C CYS A 422 -54.71 22.76 -15.46
N ALA A 423 -55.12 23.88 -16.03
CA ALA A 423 -55.01 24.18 -17.46
C ALA A 423 -53.60 24.03 -18.04
N ASN A 424 -52.55 24.24 -17.23
CA ASN A 424 -51.15 24.22 -17.65
C ASN A 424 -50.29 23.18 -16.89
N ASN A 425 -50.89 22.28 -16.17
CA ASN A 425 -50.24 21.32 -15.27
C ASN A 425 -49.87 19.98 -15.96
N LYS A 426 -48.94 20.03 -16.92
CA LYS A 426 -48.43 18.81 -17.60
C LYS A 426 -47.59 17.91 -16.69
N MET A 427 -47.12 18.42 -15.59
CA MET A 427 -46.26 17.69 -14.64
C MET A 427 -47.09 17.00 -13.55
N GLU A 428 -48.41 17.15 -13.58
CA GLU A 428 -49.35 16.59 -12.60
C GLU A 428 -49.03 17.00 -11.15
N MET A 429 -48.46 18.18 -10.98
CA MET A 429 -48.15 18.77 -9.68
C MET A 429 -49.39 19.32 -9.02
N PHE A 430 -49.45 19.33 -7.71
CA PHE A 430 -50.54 19.88 -6.95
C PHE A 430 -50.07 20.74 -5.80
N VAL A 431 -50.97 21.52 -5.24
CA VAL A 431 -50.70 22.35 -4.07
C VAL A 431 -51.79 22.10 -3.04
N THR A 432 -51.36 21.84 -1.79
CA THR A 432 -52.28 21.97 -0.66
C THR A 432 -52.34 23.42 -0.21
N VAL A 433 -53.52 23.96 0.04
CA VAL A 433 -53.67 25.37 0.40
C VAL A 433 -54.71 25.55 1.50
N TRP A 434 -54.29 26.22 2.56
CA TRP A 434 -55.22 26.89 3.45
C TRP A 434 -55.26 28.39 3.06
N PHE A 435 -56.49 28.87 2.75
CA PHE A 435 -56.71 30.25 2.38
C PHE A 435 -57.83 30.85 3.21
N GLY A 436 -57.57 31.99 3.84
CA GLY A 436 -58.56 32.72 4.66
C GLY A 436 -58.49 34.22 4.45
N ILE A 437 -59.62 34.88 4.56
CA ILE A 437 -59.76 36.36 4.51
C ILE A 437 -60.29 36.82 5.86
N LEU A 438 -59.52 37.58 6.59
CA LEU A 438 -59.90 38.25 7.83
C LEU A 438 -60.55 39.59 7.54
N GLU A 439 -61.80 39.76 7.99
CA GLU A 439 -62.46 41.04 8.14
C GLU A 439 -61.96 41.67 9.45
N ILE A 440 -61.13 42.71 9.32
CA ILE A 440 -60.35 43.27 10.42
C ILE A 440 -61.22 43.93 11.45
N SER A 441 -62.29 44.66 10.98
CA SER A 441 -63.26 45.35 11.84
C SER A 441 -64.07 44.40 12.74
N THR A 442 -64.28 43.17 12.38
CA THR A 442 -65.16 42.21 13.10
C THR A 442 -64.42 41.00 13.69
N GLY A 443 -63.18 40.74 13.28
CA GLY A 443 -62.42 39.55 13.65
C GLY A 443 -62.95 38.27 12.99
N LYS A 444 -63.78 38.39 11.96
CA LYS A 444 -64.36 37.27 11.24
C LYS A 444 -63.38 36.85 10.13
N ILE A 445 -63.05 35.57 10.07
CA ILE A 445 -62.31 34.96 8.96
C ILE A 445 -63.28 34.07 8.17
N ILE A 446 -63.35 34.24 6.87
CA ILE A 446 -63.89 33.23 5.97
C ILE A 446 -62.70 32.48 5.39
N ALA A 447 -62.70 31.15 5.55
CA ALA A 447 -61.61 30.32 5.11
C ALA A 447 -62.09 29.09 4.29
N ALA A 448 -61.19 28.56 3.50
CA ALA A 448 -61.37 27.26 2.82
C ALA A 448 -60.05 26.50 2.83
N ASN A 449 -60.13 25.19 2.98
CA ASN A 449 -58.98 24.29 3.03
C ASN A 449 -58.97 23.33 1.85
N ALA A 450 -57.98 23.43 1.02
CA ALA A 450 -57.74 22.61 -0.15
C ALA A 450 -56.70 21.51 0.18
N GLY A 451 -57.05 20.62 1.13
CA GLY A 451 -56.21 19.48 1.49
C GLY A 451 -54.97 19.83 2.32
N HIS A 452 -54.92 21.02 2.92
CA HIS A 452 -53.78 21.47 3.73
C HIS A 452 -53.96 21.11 5.21
N GLU A 453 -52.91 21.22 6.03
CA GLU A 453 -52.93 20.96 7.47
C GLU A 453 -53.99 21.76 8.22
N TYR A 454 -54.51 21.20 9.32
CA TYR A 454 -55.50 21.89 10.16
C TYR A 454 -54.86 23.05 10.90
N PRO A 455 -55.36 24.27 10.83
CA PRO A 455 -54.84 25.38 11.61
C PRO A 455 -54.98 25.14 13.11
N ALA A 456 -54.04 25.67 13.89
CA ALA A 456 -54.22 25.76 15.34
C ALA A 456 -54.71 27.13 15.75
N LEU A 457 -55.72 27.16 16.60
CA LEU A 457 -56.39 28.39 17.06
C LEU A 457 -56.32 28.43 18.60
N THR A 458 -56.01 29.64 19.14
CA THR A 458 -56.16 29.83 20.57
C THR A 458 -57.63 30.06 20.90
N GLN A 459 -58.06 29.32 21.91
CA GLN A 459 -59.35 29.58 22.59
C GLN A 459 -59.09 29.65 24.08
N ASN A 460 -59.36 30.80 24.70
CA ASN A 460 -59.04 31.06 26.12
C ASN A 460 -57.53 30.84 26.45
N GLY A 461 -56.65 31.24 25.57
CA GLY A 461 -55.20 31.18 25.77
C GLY A 461 -54.56 29.81 25.48
N VAL A 462 -55.30 28.82 24.98
CA VAL A 462 -54.79 27.46 24.67
C VAL A 462 -54.96 27.18 23.20
N TYR A 463 -53.86 26.82 22.50
CA TYR A 463 -53.91 26.35 21.10
C TYR A 463 -54.51 24.97 21.00
N THR A 464 -55.49 24.83 20.11
CA THR A 464 -56.12 23.59 19.72
C THR A 464 -56.29 23.49 18.22
N LEU A 465 -56.27 22.30 17.65
CA LEU A 465 -56.48 22.15 16.21
C LEU A 465 -57.94 22.45 15.84
N LEU A 466 -58.11 23.31 14.87
CA LEU A 466 -59.40 23.60 14.29
C LEU A 466 -59.66 22.63 13.15
N LYS A 467 -60.41 21.54 13.44
CA LYS A 467 -60.76 20.55 12.44
C LYS A 467 -61.82 21.09 11.54
N ASP A 468 -61.45 21.36 10.30
CA ASP A 468 -62.31 21.85 9.24
C ASP A 468 -62.74 20.73 8.27
N LYS A 469 -63.47 21.07 7.24
CA LYS A 469 -63.83 20.15 6.17
C LYS A 469 -62.95 20.39 4.97
N HIS A 470 -61.96 19.54 4.75
CA HIS A 470 -61.08 19.63 3.59
C HIS A 470 -61.81 19.46 2.27
N SER A 471 -61.47 20.30 1.32
CA SER A 471 -61.79 20.14 -0.09
C SER A 471 -60.59 19.49 -0.80
N PHE A 472 -60.74 19.19 -2.08
CA PHE A 472 -59.66 18.57 -2.84
C PHE A 472 -58.52 19.56 -3.12
N ILE A 473 -57.32 19.03 -3.29
CA ILE A 473 -56.10 19.81 -3.54
C ILE A 473 -56.21 20.65 -4.83
N ILE A 474 -55.46 21.76 -4.90
CA ILE A 474 -55.35 22.62 -6.09
C ILE A 474 -54.43 21.94 -7.12
N GLY A 475 -54.85 21.97 -8.40
CA GLY A 475 -54.10 21.36 -9.51
C GLY A 475 -54.42 19.87 -9.73
N GLY A 476 -55.22 19.23 -8.83
CA GLY A 476 -55.56 17.84 -8.93
C GLY A 476 -56.73 17.51 -9.84
N MET A 477 -57.76 18.36 -9.89
CA MET A 477 -58.97 18.12 -10.72
C MET A 477 -59.64 19.45 -11.07
N GLU A 478 -59.84 19.71 -12.36
CA GLU A 478 -60.52 20.86 -12.87
C GLU A 478 -61.98 20.89 -12.40
N GLY A 479 -62.55 22.06 -12.19
CA GLY A 479 -63.93 22.26 -11.76
C GLY A 479 -64.19 21.93 -10.29
N THR A 480 -63.16 21.73 -9.48
CA THR A 480 -63.27 21.51 -8.03
C THR A 480 -63.90 22.69 -7.33
N ARG A 481 -64.84 22.41 -6.42
CA ARG A 481 -65.45 23.43 -5.57
C ARG A 481 -64.88 23.37 -4.16
N TYR A 482 -64.65 24.53 -3.55
CA TYR A 482 -64.05 24.65 -2.22
C TYR A 482 -65.08 25.11 -1.22
N ALA A 483 -65.27 24.33 -0.16
CA ALA A 483 -66.24 24.63 0.89
C ALA A 483 -65.63 25.71 1.83
N GLU A 484 -66.46 26.77 2.03
CA GLU A 484 -66.09 27.83 2.97
C GLU A 484 -66.57 27.51 4.39
N TYR A 485 -65.82 28.03 5.37
CA TYR A 485 -66.24 28.02 6.78
C TYR A 485 -65.82 29.28 7.46
N GLU A 486 -66.45 29.60 8.58
CA GLU A 486 -66.27 30.84 9.34
C GLU A 486 -65.50 30.56 10.64
N ILE A 487 -64.49 31.39 10.90
CA ILE A 487 -63.77 31.47 12.18
C ILE A 487 -64.01 32.86 12.75
N ARG A 488 -64.27 32.96 14.06
CA ARG A 488 -64.41 34.22 14.75
C ARG A 488 -63.33 34.40 15.78
N LEU A 489 -62.43 35.31 15.55
CA LEU A 489 -61.39 35.68 16.47
C LEU A 489 -61.89 36.75 17.44
N LYS A 490 -61.60 36.61 18.70
CA LYS A 490 -61.74 37.62 19.73
C LYS A 490 -60.39 38.33 19.90
N PRO A 491 -60.40 39.57 20.38
CA PRO A 491 -59.15 40.22 20.74
C PRO A 491 -58.27 39.37 21.65
N GLY A 492 -57.04 39.14 21.28
CA GLY A 492 -56.07 38.26 21.91
C GLY A 492 -56.03 36.81 21.36
N ASP A 493 -57.00 36.43 20.53
CA ASP A 493 -56.93 35.10 19.86
C ASP A 493 -55.84 35.08 18.80
N ARG A 494 -55.18 33.90 18.67
CA ARG A 494 -54.11 33.67 17.71
C ARG A 494 -54.45 32.51 16.78
N LEU A 495 -54.13 32.68 15.52
CA LEU A 495 -54.25 31.66 14.48
C LEU A 495 -52.85 31.27 14.04
N PHE A 496 -52.53 29.97 14.16
CA PHE A 496 -51.26 29.42 13.72
C PHE A 496 -51.48 28.46 12.53
N LEU A 497 -50.80 28.77 11.43
CA LEU A 497 -50.79 27.99 10.19
C LEU A 497 -49.41 27.38 10.01
N TYR A 498 -49.34 26.17 9.48
CA TYR A 498 -48.09 25.45 9.31
C TYR A 498 -48.22 24.43 8.17
N THR A 499 -47.10 24.03 7.60
CA THR A 499 -47.01 22.96 6.62
C THR A 499 -46.65 21.62 7.28
N ASP A 500 -46.82 20.53 6.55
CA ASP A 500 -46.60 19.16 7.04
C ASP A 500 -45.15 18.91 7.51
N GLY A 501 -44.17 19.67 7.02
CA GLY A 501 -42.78 19.63 7.49
C GLY A 501 -42.60 19.91 9.00
N VAL A 502 -43.64 20.45 9.69
CA VAL A 502 -43.63 20.58 11.15
C VAL A 502 -44.03 19.25 11.80
N PRO A 503 -45.24 18.66 11.60
CA PRO A 503 -45.65 17.44 12.25
C PRO A 503 -44.96 16.19 11.67
N GLU A 504 -44.53 16.20 10.42
CA GLU A 504 -43.90 15.08 9.76
C GLU A 504 -42.36 15.02 9.93
N ALA A 505 -41.78 16.02 10.62
CA ALA A 505 -40.37 15.97 10.99
C ALA A 505 -40.02 14.65 11.70
N VAL A 506 -38.96 13.95 11.24
CA VAL A 506 -38.61 12.62 11.72
C VAL A 506 -37.30 12.62 12.51
N ASP A 507 -37.26 11.80 13.56
CA ASP A 507 -36.03 11.49 14.27
C ASP A 507 -35.17 10.41 13.55
N ALA A 508 -34.00 10.11 14.06
CA ALA A 508 -33.11 9.08 13.53
C ALA A 508 -33.72 7.65 13.53
N LYS A 509 -34.88 7.46 14.18
CA LYS A 509 -35.62 6.20 14.23
C LYS A 509 -36.87 6.21 13.36
N ASN A 510 -37.07 7.22 12.53
CA ASN A 510 -38.24 7.46 11.71
C ASN A 510 -39.55 7.65 12.51
N ASN A 511 -39.50 8.12 13.74
CA ASN A 511 -40.70 8.56 14.43
C ASN A 511 -41.03 9.96 14.02
N MET A 512 -42.31 10.26 13.77
CA MET A 512 -42.76 11.61 13.44
C MET A 512 -42.86 12.47 14.70
N PHE A 513 -42.62 13.76 14.57
CA PHE A 513 -42.81 14.77 15.62
C PHE A 513 -44.26 14.80 16.07
N GLY A 514 -45.17 14.90 15.15
CA GLY A 514 -46.62 14.87 15.35
C GLY A 514 -47.22 16.19 15.88
N THR A 515 -48.52 16.32 15.65
CA THR A 515 -49.28 17.50 16.02
C THR A 515 -49.39 17.72 17.53
N ASP A 516 -49.34 16.64 18.34
CA ASP A 516 -49.43 16.76 19.81
C ASP A 516 -48.20 17.47 20.40
N ARG A 517 -46.97 17.18 19.87
CA ARG A 517 -45.77 17.88 20.31
C ARG A 517 -45.74 19.32 19.81
N MET A 518 -46.25 19.58 18.59
CA MET A 518 -46.40 20.89 18.08
C MET A 518 -47.32 21.75 18.99
N LEU A 519 -48.50 21.21 19.32
CA LEU A 519 -49.42 21.89 20.27
C LEU A 519 -48.79 22.06 21.65
N GLY A 520 -47.98 21.09 22.11
CA GLY A 520 -47.23 21.22 23.36
C GLY A 520 -46.26 22.40 23.32
N ALA A 521 -45.53 22.57 22.18
CA ALA A 521 -44.61 23.69 22.01
C ALA A 521 -45.32 25.06 21.90
N LEU A 522 -46.46 25.11 21.20
CA LEU A 522 -47.29 26.32 21.09
C LEU A 522 -47.84 26.76 22.46
N ASN A 523 -48.24 25.79 23.31
CA ASN A 523 -48.82 26.02 24.63
C ASN A 523 -47.79 26.18 25.75
N ALA A 524 -46.49 26.04 25.47
CA ALA A 524 -45.44 26.14 26.48
C ALA A 524 -45.27 27.55 27.04
N GLU A 525 -45.44 28.58 26.17
CA GLU A 525 -45.32 30.01 26.51
C GLU A 525 -46.49 30.75 25.88
N PRO A 526 -47.72 30.70 26.44
CA PRO A 526 -48.90 31.28 25.79
C PRO A 526 -48.82 32.79 25.53
N ASP A 527 -48.12 33.54 26.38
CA ASP A 527 -47.94 34.98 26.26
C ASP A 527 -46.70 35.43 25.48
N ALA A 528 -45.98 34.47 24.87
CA ALA A 528 -44.80 34.79 24.05
C ALA A 528 -45.14 35.70 22.88
N SER A 529 -44.16 36.48 22.37
CA SER A 529 -44.31 37.21 21.10
C SER A 529 -44.55 36.20 19.95
N LEU A 530 -45.12 36.65 18.85
CA LEU A 530 -45.40 35.77 17.70
C LEU A 530 -44.11 35.14 17.15
N GLU A 531 -43.02 35.92 17.08
CA GLU A 531 -41.70 35.42 16.69
C GLU A 531 -41.25 34.30 17.64
N ARG A 532 -41.35 34.54 18.96
CA ARG A 532 -40.97 33.56 19.97
C ARG A 532 -41.84 32.29 19.93
N THR A 533 -43.12 32.44 19.59
CA THR A 533 -44.03 31.30 19.40
C THR A 533 -43.54 30.38 18.25
N LEU A 534 -43.14 30.95 17.11
CA LEU A 534 -42.58 30.16 16.01
C LEU A 534 -41.22 29.58 16.38
N GLU A 535 -40.37 30.31 17.10
CA GLU A 535 -39.09 29.78 17.60
C GLU A 535 -39.26 28.57 18.53
N ASN A 536 -40.25 28.61 19.42
CA ASN A 536 -40.54 27.52 20.34
C ASN A 536 -40.90 26.24 19.58
N VAL A 537 -41.73 26.34 18.53
CA VAL A 537 -42.05 25.22 17.67
C VAL A 537 -40.82 24.75 16.93
N ARG A 538 -40.04 25.66 16.32
CA ARG A 538 -38.80 25.31 15.62
C ARG A 538 -37.81 24.57 16.54
N ASN A 539 -37.57 25.12 17.72
CA ASN A 539 -36.63 24.52 18.68
C ASN A 539 -37.10 23.13 19.17
N ALA A 540 -38.43 22.97 19.30
CA ALA A 540 -39.00 21.67 19.65
C ALA A 540 -38.80 20.63 18.54
N VAL A 541 -38.99 21.02 17.29
CA VAL A 541 -38.72 20.17 16.11
C VAL A 541 -37.23 19.87 16.02
N ASP A 542 -36.35 20.86 16.07
CA ASP A 542 -34.90 20.67 15.96
C ASP A 542 -34.36 19.79 17.09
N GLY A 543 -34.86 19.96 18.30
CA GLY A 543 -34.52 19.12 19.45
C GLY A 543 -34.99 17.67 19.28
N PHE A 544 -36.13 17.45 18.62
CA PHE A 544 -36.66 16.12 18.35
C PHE A 544 -35.88 15.42 17.23
N VAL A 545 -35.62 16.11 16.13
CA VAL A 545 -34.87 15.61 14.95
C VAL A 545 -33.42 15.28 15.32
N SER A 546 -32.84 16.01 16.30
CA SER A 546 -31.51 15.72 16.91
C SER A 546 -30.37 15.49 15.88
N GLY A 547 -30.34 16.34 14.81
CA GLY A 547 -29.26 16.33 13.79
C GLY A 547 -29.49 15.42 12.58
N ALA A 548 -30.65 14.76 12.46
CA ALA A 548 -31.04 14.16 11.19
C ALA A 548 -31.31 15.23 10.11
N GLU A 549 -31.11 14.89 8.85
CA GLU A 549 -31.45 15.79 7.75
C GLU A 549 -32.95 16.08 7.73
N ARG A 550 -33.31 17.35 7.52
CA ARG A 550 -34.72 17.71 7.35
C ARG A 550 -35.27 17.11 6.08
N PHE A 551 -36.39 16.43 6.23
CA PHE A 551 -37.04 15.75 5.11
C PHE A 551 -37.90 16.70 4.28
N ASP A 552 -38.54 17.72 4.91
CA ASP A 552 -39.44 18.66 4.25
C ASP A 552 -39.23 20.13 4.69
N ASP A 553 -39.78 21.02 3.89
CA ASP A 553 -39.79 22.46 4.16
C ASP A 553 -40.62 22.73 5.42
N MET A 554 -40.13 23.57 6.31
CA MET A 554 -40.83 23.93 7.55
C MET A 554 -41.31 25.36 7.45
N THR A 555 -42.60 25.52 7.21
CA THR A 555 -43.23 26.83 7.05
C THR A 555 -44.27 27.08 8.11
N MET A 556 -44.26 28.24 8.72
CA MET A 556 -45.14 28.62 9.82
C MET A 556 -45.55 30.08 9.72
N LEU A 557 -46.81 30.37 10.07
CA LEU A 557 -47.34 31.70 10.19
C LEU A 557 -48.24 31.79 11.44
N CYS A 558 -48.04 32.83 12.24
CA CYS A 558 -48.92 33.10 13.37
C CYS A 558 -49.50 34.53 13.24
N LEU A 559 -50.83 34.63 13.35
CA LEU A 559 -51.57 35.88 13.41
C LEU A 559 -52.15 36.07 14.82
N GLU A 560 -52.06 37.27 15.39
CA GLU A 560 -52.76 37.69 16.60
C GLU A 560 -53.78 38.76 16.19
N TYR A 561 -55.03 38.55 16.57
CA TYR A 561 -56.06 39.54 16.40
C TYR A 561 -56.16 40.43 17.66
N LYS A 562 -55.99 41.73 17.55
CA LYS A 562 -55.98 42.67 18.68
C LYS A 562 -57.28 43.42 18.83
N GLY A 563 -58.23 43.26 17.89
CA GLY A 563 -59.51 43.93 17.90
C GLY A 563 -59.54 45.19 17.02
N PRO A 564 -60.74 45.71 16.74
CA PRO A 564 -60.89 46.91 15.91
C PRO A 564 -60.25 48.11 16.58
N LYS A 565 -59.78 49.04 15.76
CA LYS A 565 -59.25 50.33 16.23
C LYS A 565 -60.35 51.12 16.92
N ASN A 566 -60.19 51.39 18.21
CA ASN A 566 -61.11 52.32 18.95
C ASN A 566 -61.06 53.73 18.45
#